data_1d2617760963d3e18ecf6fda01f6e82d
#
_entry.id   1d2617760963d3e18ecf6fda01f6e82d
#
_cell.length_a   1.000
_cell.length_b   1.000
_cell.length_c   1.000
_cell.angle_alpha   90.00
_cell.angle_beta   90.00
_cell.angle_gamma   90.00
#
_symmetry.space_group_name_H-M   'P 1'
#
loop_
_entity.id
_entity.type
_entity.pdbx_description
1 polymer ?
#
loop_
_entity_poly.entity_id
_entity_poly.type
_entity_poly.pdbx_seq_one_letter_code
_entity_poly.pdbx_strand_id
1 'polypeptide(L)'
;TYDPTGSGSGIEAVKNGTADIGLASRSLKDEEKADGLTETVIALDGIAVIVHAQSKVTDLTVEQIAKIFTGEITDWSQVGGDPGAISCIGRESGSGTRDGFESITGTKDSCKLDQELTSTGGVIEAVAGNPNAIGYASLSAVEGKDTVKAVTVGGVACTEAAVLDGSYAIQRPFVLVTKDGTTLSPVAQAFFVFATSKDAASLIQNAGAVPTAK
;
A
#
# COMPACT_ATOMS: atom_id res chain seq x y z
N THR A 1 23.18 6.62 8.15
CA THR A 1 22.18 7.67 7.77
C THR A 1 20.96 7.02 7.14
N TYR A 2 19.80 7.59 7.35
CA TYR A 2 18.54 7.23 6.72
C TYR A 2 18.08 8.39 5.84
N ASP A 3 17.79 8.09 4.56
CA ASP A 3 17.35 9.08 3.58
C ASP A 3 15.98 8.67 2.99
N PRO A 4 14.87 9.34 3.36
CA PRO A 4 13.51 8.96 2.95
C PRO A 4 13.15 9.52 1.57
N THR A 5 13.82 9.06 0.52
CA THR A 5 13.68 9.56 -0.86
C THR A 5 12.70 8.77 -1.74
N GLY A 6 12.10 7.70 -1.21
CA GLY A 6 11.16 6.82 -1.91
C GLY A 6 11.78 5.56 -2.51
N SER A 7 10.92 4.58 -2.86
CA SER A 7 11.35 3.23 -3.27
C SER A 7 12.30 3.21 -4.46
N GLY A 8 12.00 3.96 -5.51
CA GLY A 8 12.84 4.01 -6.72
C GLY A 8 14.24 4.55 -6.44
N SER A 9 14.34 5.64 -5.67
CA SER A 9 15.63 6.25 -5.29
C SER A 9 16.45 5.33 -4.39
N GLY A 10 15.79 4.63 -3.44
CA GLY A 10 16.45 3.66 -2.57
C GLY A 10 17.03 2.47 -3.35
N ILE A 11 16.28 1.94 -4.31
CA ILE A 11 16.73 0.85 -5.20
C ILE A 11 17.92 1.31 -6.06
N GLU A 12 17.82 2.49 -6.65
CA GLU A 12 18.91 3.04 -7.48
C GLU A 12 20.17 3.34 -6.66
N ALA A 13 20.03 3.81 -5.42
CA ALA A 13 21.16 4.04 -4.52
C ALA A 13 21.94 2.76 -4.21
N VAL A 14 21.25 1.63 -4.00
CA VAL A 14 21.89 0.32 -3.81
C VAL A 14 22.53 -0.17 -5.10
N LYS A 15 21.85 -0.04 -6.23
CA LYS A 15 22.38 -0.40 -7.54
C LYS A 15 23.70 0.29 -7.82
N ASN A 16 23.79 1.59 -7.52
CA ASN A 16 24.99 2.42 -7.72
C ASN A 16 26.02 2.30 -6.60
N GLY A 17 25.73 1.53 -5.53
CA GLY A 17 26.66 1.35 -4.39
C GLY A 17 26.79 2.58 -3.49
N THR A 18 25.84 3.51 -3.52
CA THR A 18 25.80 4.70 -2.65
C THR A 18 25.02 4.46 -1.35
N ALA A 19 24.29 3.33 -1.26
CA ALA A 19 23.66 2.85 -0.05
C ALA A 19 23.91 1.37 0.12
N ASP A 20 24.04 0.92 1.37
CA ASP A 20 24.17 -0.51 1.74
C ASP A 20 22.84 -1.26 1.53
N ILE A 21 21.73 -0.64 1.93
CA ILE A 21 20.38 -1.23 1.92
C ILE A 21 19.40 -0.19 1.36
N GLY A 22 18.60 -0.63 0.39
CA GLY A 22 17.43 0.13 -0.09
C GLY A 22 16.16 -0.32 0.65
N LEU A 23 15.26 0.62 0.89
CA LEU A 23 13.93 0.33 1.42
C LEU A 23 12.91 0.56 0.31
N ALA A 24 12.08 -0.45 0.03
CA ALA A 24 11.03 -0.30 -0.96
C ALA A 24 9.69 -0.83 -0.44
N SER A 25 8.61 -0.20 -0.88
CA SER A 25 7.22 -0.59 -0.58
C SER A 25 6.55 -1.25 -1.79
N ARG A 26 7.34 -1.97 -2.56
CA ARG A 26 6.96 -2.84 -3.67
C ARG A 26 8.03 -3.89 -3.90
N SER A 27 7.69 -4.96 -4.59
CA SER A 27 8.69 -5.91 -5.10
C SER A 27 9.60 -5.25 -6.14
N LEU A 28 10.79 -5.81 -6.30
CA LEU A 28 11.69 -5.48 -7.39
C LEU A 28 11.08 -5.90 -8.73
N LYS A 29 11.27 -5.08 -9.74
CA LYS A 29 10.97 -5.41 -11.12
C LYS A 29 11.98 -6.43 -11.65
N ASP A 30 11.62 -7.15 -12.72
CA ASP A 30 12.51 -8.15 -13.34
C ASP A 30 13.82 -7.51 -13.83
N GLU A 31 13.77 -6.28 -14.35
CA GLU A 31 14.95 -5.51 -14.74
C GLU A 31 15.88 -5.19 -13.56
N GLU A 32 15.30 -4.83 -12.41
CA GLU A 32 16.06 -4.54 -11.19
C GLU A 32 16.72 -5.81 -10.62
N LYS A 33 16.02 -6.96 -10.69
CA LYS A 33 16.59 -8.27 -10.34
C LYS A 33 17.71 -8.68 -11.30
N ALA A 34 17.54 -8.40 -12.60
CA ALA A 34 18.57 -8.68 -13.61
C ALA A 34 19.85 -7.81 -13.43
N ASP A 35 19.71 -6.65 -12.78
CA ASP A 35 20.84 -5.78 -12.39
C ASP A 35 21.61 -6.30 -11.13
N GLY A 36 21.28 -7.49 -10.64
CA GLY A 36 21.93 -8.12 -9.48
C GLY A 36 21.46 -7.54 -8.15
N LEU A 37 20.17 -7.19 -8.05
CA LEU A 37 19.56 -6.79 -6.80
C LEU A 37 18.68 -7.92 -6.24
N THR A 38 18.77 -8.12 -4.94
CA THR A 38 17.96 -9.10 -4.19
C THR A 38 17.04 -8.38 -3.21
N GLU A 39 15.76 -8.80 -3.18
CA GLU A 39 14.78 -8.32 -2.23
C GLU A 39 14.58 -9.31 -1.08
N THR A 40 14.45 -8.80 0.13
CA THR A 40 14.04 -9.56 1.31
C THR A 40 12.79 -8.92 1.91
N VAL A 41 11.67 -9.64 1.86
CA VAL A 41 10.39 -9.16 2.41
C VAL A 41 10.46 -9.18 3.94
N ILE A 42 10.20 -8.05 4.58
CA ILE A 42 10.18 -7.91 6.04
C ILE A 42 8.76 -7.74 6.59
N ALA A 43 7.86 -7.19 5.79
CA ALA A 43 6.47 -6.97 6.17
C ALA A 43 5.57 -6.89 4.93
N LEU A 44 4.27 -7.02 5.17
CA LEU A 44 3.20 -6.78 4.20
C LEU A 44 2.32 -5.63 4.69
N ASP A 45 1.73 -4.88 3.76
CA ASP A 45 0.74 -3.84 4.05
C ASP A 45 -0.50 -4.08 3.21
N GLY A 46 -1.65 -4.24 3.86
CA GLY A 46 -2.94 -4.27 3.21
C GLY A 46 -3.41 -2.85 2.91
N ILE A 47 -3.76 -2.58 1.67
CA ILE A 47 -4.34 -1.29 1.28
C ILE A 47 -5.85 -1.44 1.26
N ALA A 48 -6.50 -1.02 2.36
CA ALA A 48 -7.95 -1.06 2.49
C ALA A 48 -8.60 -0.03 1.57
N VAL A 49 -9.60 -0.45 0.80
CA VAL A 49 -10.50 0.44 0.06
C VAL A 49 -11.60 0.88 1.01
N ILE A 50 -11.72 2.18 1.22
CA ILE A 50 -12.60 2.77 2.22
C ILE A 50 -13.71 3.62 1.59
N VAL A 51 -14.89 3.54 2.18
CA VAL A 51 -16.05 4.35 1.86
C VAL A 51 -16.60 4.98 3.13
N HIS A 52 -17.50 5.95 2.99
CA HIS A 52 -18.22 6.52 4.15
C HIS A 52 -18.93 5.42 4.96
N ALA A 53 -18.96 5.53 6.29
CA ALA A 53 -19.51 4.51 7.19
C ALA A 53 -20.96 4.10 6.85
N GLN A 54 -21.77 5.03 6.33
CA GLN A 54 -23.19 4.79 5.95
C GLN A 54 -23.37 4.28 4.52
N SER A 55 -22.29 4.13 3.73
CA SER A 55 -22.38 3.58 2.38
C SER A 55 -23.03 2.19 2.40
N LYS A 56 -23.90 1.88 1.42
CA LYS A 56 -24.49 0.54 1.25
C LYS A 56 -23.55 -0.43 0.53
N VAL A 57 -22.51 0.08 -0.14
CA VAL A 57 -21.52 -0.76 -0.78
C VAL A 57 -20.69 -1.47 0.27
N THR A 58 -20.62 -2.80 0.17
CA THR A 58 -19.89 -3.65 1.11
C THR A 58 -18.79 -4.47 0.45
N ASP A 59 -18.87 -4.67 -0.85
CA ASP A 59 -17.89 -5.42 -1.64
C ASP A 59 -17.66 -4.77 -2.99
N LEU A 60 -16.43 -4.80 -3.47
CA LEU A 60 -16.03 -4.38 -4.81
C LEU A 60 -14.98 -5.35 -5.35
N THR A 61 -15.04 -5.68 -6.63
CA THR A 61 -13.93 -6.38 -7.28
C THR A 61 -12.78 -5.43 -7.59
N VAL A 62 -11.57 -5.95 -7.77
CA VAL A 62 -10.40 -5.15 -8.20
C VAL A 62 -10.70 -4.42 -9.52
N GLU A 63 -11.43 -5.08 -10.45
CA GLU A 63 -11.83 -4.48 -11.72
C GLU A 63 -12.81 -3.30 -11.51
N GLN A 64 -13.80 -3.44 -10.62
CA GLN A 64 -14.73 -2.34 -10.29
C GLN A 64 -13.98 -1.17 -9.66
N ILE A 65 -13.06 -1.45 -8.74
CA ILE A 65 -12.20 -0.42 -8.12
C ILE A 65 -11.39 0.31 -9.19
N ALA A 66 -10.75 -0.42 -10.11
CA ALA A 66 -10.01 0.18 -11.22
C ALA A 66 -10.91 1.08 -12.08
N LYS A 67 -12.10 0.61 -12.46
CA LYS A 67 -13.08 1.39 -13.26
C LYS A 67 -13.59 2.64 -12.54
N ILE A 68 -13.76 2.58 -11.22
CA ILE A 68 -14.10 3.75 -10.41
C ILE A 68 -12.97 4.78 -10.48
N PHE A 69 -11.75 4.37 -10.16
CA PHE A 69 -10.61 5.29 -10.13
C PHE A 69 -10.11 5.74 -11.51
N THR A 70 -10.54 5.12 -12.61
CA THR A 70 -10.33 5.61 -13.98
C THR A 70 -11.49 6.46 -14.51
N GLY A 71 -12.60 6.53 -13.76
CA GLY A 71 -13.78 7.30 -14.12
C GLY A 71 -14.66 6.63 -15.18
N GLU A 72 -14.58 5.30 -15.32
CA GLU A 72 -15.51 4.51 -16.14
C GLU A 72 -16.81 4.20 -15.37
N ILE A 73 -16.71 3.98 -14.06
CA ILE A 73 -17.83 3.90 -13.12
C ILE A 73 -17.85 5.20 -12.32
N THR A 74 -18.93 5.96 -12.44
CA THR A 74 -19.04 7.31 -11.86
C THR A 74 -20.23 7.49 -10.91
N ASP A 75 -21.08 6.48 -10.79
CA ASP A 75 -22.26 6.50 -9.91
C ASP A 75 -22.34 5.21 -9.10
N TRP A 76 -22.64 5.35 -7.82
CA TRP A 76 -22.71 4.22 -6.89
C TRP A 76 -23.77 3.17 -7.25
N SER A 77 -24.85 3.56 -7.96
CA SER A 77 -25.88 2.62 -8.43
C SER A 77 -25.33 1.58 -9.40
N GLN A 78 -24.22 1.86 -10.07
CA GLN A 78 -23.56 0.92 -11.00
C GLN A 78 -22.86 -0.25 -10.27
N VAL A 79 -22.66 -0.12 -8.96
CA VAL A 79 -21.98 -1.12 -8.12
C VAL A 79 -22.81 -1.50 -6.87
N GLY A 80 -24.12 -1.30 -6.94
CA GLY A 80 -25.06 -1.75 -5.90
C GLY A 80 -25.23 -0.80 -4.72
N GLY A 81 -24.72 0.44 -4.83
CA GLY A 81 -24.96 1.51 -3.86
C GLY A 81 -26.22 2.32 -4.16
N ASP A 82 -26.52 3.29 -3.30
CA ASP A 82 -27.53 4.30 -3.56
C ASP A 82 -27.07 5.23 -4.70
N PRO A 83 -27.99 5.73 -5.56
CA PRO A 83 -27.63 6.65 -6.61
C PRO A 83 -26.89 7.89 -6.08
N GLY A 84 -25.74 8.19 -6.67
CA GLY A 84 -24.91 9.33 -6.30
C GLY A 84 -23.57 9.31 -7.01
N ALA A 85 -23.10 10.48 -7.44
CA ALA A 85 -21.80 10.60 -8.11
C ALA A 85 -20.66 10.23 -7.18
N ILE A 86 -19.80 9.32 -7.62
CA ILE A 86 -18.65 8.87 -6.85
C ILE A 86 -17.59 9.97 -6.81
N SER A 87 -17.03 10.23 -5.61
CA SER A 87 -15.89 11.12 -5.42
C SER A 87 -14.66 10.32 -5.04
N CYS A 88 -13.65 10.28 -5.90
CA CYS A 88 -12.41 9.55 -5.70
C CYS A 88 -11.39 10.38 -4.93
N ILE A 89 -10.99 9.91 -3.75
CA ILE A 89 -10.04 10.58 -2.87
C ILE A 89 -8.80 9.71 -2.70
N GLY A 90 -7.63 10.27 -2.96
CA GLY A 90 -6.38 9.55 -2.86
C GLY A 90 -5.22 10.37 -2.33
N ARG A 91 -4.05 9.78 -2.44
CA ARG A 91 -2.79 10.38 -2.00
C ARG A 91 -2.12 11.12 -3.15
N GLU A 92 -1.24 12.03 -2.79
CA GLU A 92 -0.38 12.77 -3.70
C GLU A 92 0.57 11.85 -4.48
N SER A 93 1.10 12.37 -5.59
CA SER A 93 2.17 11.72 -6.35
C SER A 93 3.39 11.50 -5.46
N GLY A 94 4.00 10.31 -5.53
CA GLY A 94 5.12 9.91 -4.67
C GLY A 94 4.73 9.21 -3.38
N SER A 95 3.44 9.14 -3.05
CA SER A 95 2.96 8.31 -1.94
C SER A 95 3.14 6.83 -2.25
N GLY A 96 3.86 6.11 -1.39
CA GLY A 96 4.02 4.67 -1.53
C GLY A 96 2.68 3.90 -1.44
N THR A 97 1.67 4.41 -0.72
CA THR A 97 0.33 3.80 -0.68
C THR A 97 -0.38 3.98 -2.02
N ARG A 98 -0.27 5.15 -2.65
CA ARG A 98 -0.76 5.39 -4.00
C ARG A 98 -0.08 4.50 -5.04
N ASP A 99 1.25 4.44 -5.01
CA ASP A 99 2.03 3.58 -5.92
C ASP A 99 1.61 2.10 -5.82
N GLY A 100 1.45 1.59 -4.60
CA GLY A 100 1.00 0.23 -4.36
C GLY A 100 -0.42 0.00 -4.87
N PHE A 101 -1.35 0.89 -4.55
CA PHE A 101 -2.74 0.83 -4.99
C PHE A 101 -2.86 0.86 -6.51
N GLU A 102 -2.27 1.86 -7.16
CA GLU A 102 -2.32 2.02 -8.62
C GLU A 102 -1.63 0.87 -9.37
N SER A 103 -0.54 0.33 -8.82
CA SER A 103 0.16 -0.82 -9.41
C SER A 103 -0.70 -2.08 -9.41
N ILE A 104 -1.40 -2.36 -8.29
CA ILE A 104 -2.22 -3.57 -8.13
C ILE A 104 -3.52 -3.46 -8.92
N THR A 105 -4.14 -2.28 -8.91
CA THR A 105 -5.39 -2.03 -9.65
C THR A 105 -5.16 -1.77 -11.14
N GLY A 106 -3.89 -1.62 -11.57
CA GLY A 106 -3.56 -1.32 -12.96
C GLY A 106 -3.97 0.10 -13.40
N THR A 107 -4.13 1.02 -12.45
CA THR A 107 -4.59 2.39 -12.71
C THR A 107 -3.47 3.42 -12.79
N LYS A 108 -2.21 2.99 -12.77
CA LYS A 108 -1.06 3.88 -12.88
C LYS A 108 -1.17 4.76 -14.13
N ASP A 109 -0.92 6.05 -13.96
CA ASP A 109 -1.00 7.08 -15.00
C ASP A 109 -2.44 7.33 -15.55
N SER A 110 -3.45 6.59 -15.10
CA SER A 110 -4.86 6.72 -15.51
C SER A 110 -5.82 7.03 -14.36
N CYS A 111 -5.31 7.01 -13.13
CA CYS A 111 -6.08 7.29 -11.92
C CYS A 111 -6.57 8.74 -11.92
N LYS A 112 -7.89 8.91 -11.74
CA LYS A 112 -8.55 10.21 -11.65
C LYS A 112 -9.01 10.44 -10.22
N LEU A 113 -8.40 11.39 -9.56
CA LEU A 113 -8.73 11.76 -8.20
C LEU A 113 -9.42 13.12 -8.19
N ASP A 114 -10.53 13.25 -7.47
CA ASP A 114 -11.19 14.53 -7.21
C ASP A 114 -10.44 15.32 -6.14
N GLN A 115 -9.77 14.59 -5.22
CA GLN A 115 -8.90 15.19 -4.21
C GLN A 115 -7.62 14.37 -4.03
N GLU A 116 -6.50 15.09 -4.01
CA GLU A 116 -5.19 14.54 -3.65
C GLU A 116 -4.74 15.09 -2.30
N LEU A 117 -4.42 14.22 -1.35
CA LEU A 117 -4.10 14.59 0.02
C LEU A 117 -2.70 14.08 0.42
N THR A 118 -2.02 14.86 1.25
CA THR A 118 -0.63 14.62 1.65
C THR A 118 -0.47 13.66 2.82
N SER A 119 -1.58 13.14 3.38
CA SER A 119 -1.53 12.18 4.48
C SER A 119 -2.64 11.13 4.39
N THR A 120 -2.38 9.94 4.92
CA THR A 120 -3.37 8.85 5.03
C THR A 120 -4.54 9.26 5.93
N GLY A 121 -4.27 9.95 7.04
CA GLY A 121 -5.31 10.48 7.92
C GLY A 121 -6.22 11.48 7.20
N GLY A 122 -5.66 12.34 6.36
CA GLY A 122 -6.43 13.28 5.54
C GLY A 122 -7.38 12.57 4.58
N VAL A 123 -6.95 11.46 3.93
CA VAL A 123 -7.83 10.64 3.08
C VAL A 123 -9.00 10.08 3.90
N ILE A 124 -8.71 9.52 5.08
CA ILE A 124 -9.75 8.95 5.96
C ILE A 124 -10.76 10.03 6.37
N GLU A 125 -10.29 11.21 6.77
CA GLU A 125 -11.16 12.32 7.17
C GLU A 125 -12.02 12.84 6.00
N ALA A 126 -11.43 12.96 4.81
CA ALA A 126 -12.16 13.40 3.63
C ALA A 126 -13.24 12.39 3.19
N VAL A 127 -12.95 11.08 3.28
CA VAL A 127 -13.95 10.02 3.03
C VAL A 127 -15.04 10.04 4.11
N ALA A 128 -14.67 10.23 5.38
CA ALA A 128 -15.63 10.34 6.48
C ALA A 128 -16.56 11.56 6.36
N GLY A 129 -16.09 12.63 5.73
CA GLY A 129 -16.85 13.86 5.51
C GLY A 129 -17.75 13.87 4.26
N ASN A 130 -17.65 12.85 3.39
CA ASN A 130 -18.38 12.82 2.12
C ASN A 130 -19.07 11.45 1.92
N PRO A 131 -20.43 11.37 2.02
CA PRO A 131 -21.16 10.11 1.84
C PRO A 131 -20.96 9.41 0.49
N ASN A 132 -20.53 10.15 -0.53
CA ASN A 132 -20.29 9.64 -1.87
C ASN A 132 -18.82 9.35 -2.17
N ALA A 133 -17.93 9.47 -1.16
CA ALA A 133 -16.52 9.27 -1.36
C ALA A 133 -16.10 7.81 -1.33
N ILE A 134 -15.06 7.53 -2.11
CA ILE A 134 -14.22 6.33 -2.03
C ILE A 134 -12.75 6.78 -1.89
N GLY A 135 -11.99 6.05 -1.12
CA GLY A 135 -10.56 6.27 -0.97
C GLY A 135 -9.83 4.98 -0.63
N TYR A 136 -8.55 5.10 -0.34
CA TYR A 136 -7.72 3.97 0.09
C TYR A 136 -6.75 4.40 1.19
N ALA A 137 -6.48 3.49 2.09
CA ALA A 137 -5.58 3.71 3.23
C ALA A 137 -4.91 2.41 3.65
N SER A 138 -3.78 2.50 4.34
CA SER A 138 -3.14 1.35 4.99
C SER A 138 -4.09 0.70 6.00
N LEU A 139 -4.09 -0.63 6.10
CA LEU A 139 -4.92 -1.40 7.02
C LEU A 139 -4.87 -0.84 8.44
N SER A 140 -3.67 -0.63 8.97
CA SER A 140 -3.47 -0.11 10.32
C SER A 140 -4.06 1.28 10.58
N ALA A 141 -4.13 2.12 9.55
CA ALA A 141 -4.70 3.45 9.69
C ALA A 141 -6.24 3.43 9.75
N VAL A 142 -6.85 2.33 9.28
CA VAL A 142 -8.31 2.14 9.24
C VAL A 142 -8.82 1.39 10.46
N GLU A 143 -7.99 0.55 11.08
CA GLU A 143 -8.38 -0.20 12.27
C GLU A 143 -8.91 0.70 13.39
N GLY A 144 -10.07 0.32 13.96
CA GLY A 144 -10.71 1.08 15.03
C GLY A 144 -11.35 2.40 14.59
N LYS A 145 -11.49 2.67 13.29
CA LYS A 145 -12.18 3.85 12.76
C LYS A 145 -13.64 3.53 12.45
N ASP A 146 -14.56 4.15 13.19
CA ASP A 146 -16.01 4.00 12.98
C ASP A 146 -16.58 5.02 11.95
N THR A 147 -15.78 6.00 11.54
CA THR A 147 -16.20 7.07 10.63
C THR A 147 -16.14 6.67 9.16
N VAL A 148 -15.39 5.63 8.85
CA VAL A 148 -15.27 5.03 7.52
C VAL A 148 -15.46 3.52 7.60
N LYS A 149 -15.76 2.89 6.48
CA LYS A 149 -15.90 1.45 6.35
C LYS A 149 -14.97 0.93 5.27
N ALA A 150 -14.14 -0.06 5.59
CA ALA A 150 -13.44 -0.82 4.58
C ALA A 150 -14.41 -1.77 3.88
N VAL A 151 -14.45 -1.74 2.55
CA VAL A 151 -15.19 -2.72 1.76
C VAL A 151 -14.35 -3.99 1.60
N THR A 152 -15.02 -5.13 1.42
CA THR A 152 -14.32 -6.35 1.00
C THR A 152 -13.89 -6.19 -0.47
N VAL A 153 -12.85 -6.91 -0.86
CA VAL A 153 -12.38 -6.95 -2.25
C VAL A 153 -12.53 -8.36 -2.78
N GLY A 154 -13.51 -8.53 -3.66
CA GLY A 154 -13.87 -9.86 -4.17
C GLY A 154 -14.32 -10.82 -3.07
N GLY A 155 -15.05 -10.32 -2.08
CA GLY A 155 -15.53 -11.08 -0.92
C GLY A 155 -14.52 -11.24 0.22
N VAL A 156 -13.28 -10.74 0.08
CA VAL A 156 -12.22 -10.87 1.09
C VAL A 156 -12.05 -9.56 1.85
N ALA A 157 -12.13 -9.60 3.18
CA ALA A 157 -11.88 -8.44 4.04
C ALA A 157 -10.39 -8.14 4.16
N CYS A 158 -10.04 -6.85 4.22
CA CYS A 158 -8.68 -6.43 4.51
C CYS A 158 -8.37 -6.68 5.99
N THR A 159 -7.72 -7.80 6.28
CA THR A 159 -7.30 -8.20 7.64
C THR A 159 -5.85 -8.65 7.61
N GLU A 160 -5.16 -8.63 8.77
CA GLU A 160 -3.80 -9.17 8.87
C GLU A 160 -3.70 -10.61 8.35
N ALA A 161 -4.67 -11.46 8.70
CA ALA A 161 -4.69 -12.86 8.27
C ALA A 161 -4.78 -12.98 6.74
N ALA A 162 -5.70 -12.24 6.11
CA ALA A 162 -5.91 -12.26 4.66
C ALA A 162 -4.75 -11.61 3.88
N VAL A 163 -4.03 -10.68 4.50
CA VAL A 163 -2.79 -10.10 3.96
C VAL A 163 -1.68 -11.13 4.04
N LEU A 164 -1.52 -11.84 5.16
CA LEU A 164 -0.47 -12.84 5.35
C LEU A 164 -0.63 -14.08 4.48
N ASP A 165 -1.85 -14.56 4.30
CA ASP A 165 -2.11 -15.76 3.47
C ASP A 165 -2.25 -15.45 1.97
N GLY A 166 -2.22 -14.15 1.59
CA GLY A 166 -2.28 -13.69 0.21
C GLY A 166 -3.68 -13.67 -0.39
N SER A 167 -4.73 -13.92 0.39
CA SER A 167 -6.12 -13.92 -0.12
C SER A 167 -6.65 -12.51 -0.36
N TYR A 168 -6.17 -11.49 0.36
CA TYR A 168 -6.53 -10.10 0.10
C TYR A 168 -5.73 -9.54 -1.08
N ALA A 169 -6.42 -9.16 -2.15
CA ALA A 169 -5.78 -8.84 -3.42
C ALA A 169 -4.97 -7.53 -3.42
N ILE A 170 -5.39 -6.50 -2.64
CA ILE A 170 -4.73 -5.18 -2.66
C ILE A 170 -3.74 -5.07 -1.50
N GLN A 171 -2.60 -5.75 -1.66
CA GLN A 171 -1.52 -5.76 -0.68
C GLN A 171 -0.16 -5.54 -1.35
N ARG A 172 0.79 -5.02 -0.58
CA ARG A 172 2.16 -4.78 -1.06
C ARG A 172 3.19 -5.23 -0.04
N PRO A 173 4.38 -5.68 -0.48
CA PRO A 173 5.47 -5.96 0.42
C PRO A 173 6.24 -4.70 0.78
N PHE A 174 6.78 -4.69 2.00
CA PHE A 174 7.92 -3.85 2.38
C PHE A 174 9.18 -4.71 2.32
N VAL A 175 10.15 -4.28 1.53
CA VAL A 175 11.35 -5.05 1.26
C VAL A 175 12.62 -4.28 1.59
N LEU A 176 13.61 -5.02 2.07
CA LEU A 176 15.00 -4.59 2.07
C LEU A 176 15.63 -5.04 0.75
N VAL A 177 16.31 -4.13 0.08
CA VAL A 177 17.01 -4.38 -1.18
C VAL A 177 18.51 -4.34 -0.92
N THR A 178 19.21 -5.36 -1.38
CA THR A 178 20.67 -5.47 -1.29
C THR A 178 21.25 -5.79 -2.66
N LYS A 179 22.54 -5.49 -2.87
CA LYS A 179 23.23 -5.81 -4.12
C LYS A 179 23.99 -7.12 -3.96
N ASP A 180 23.80 -8.02 -4.92
CA ASP A 180 24.43 -9.32 -4.94
C ASP A 180 25.97 -9.21 -4.97
N GLY A 181 26.63 -10.10 -4.23
CA GLY A 181 28.09 -10.11 -4.14
C GLY A 181 28.71 -8.94 -3.37
N THR A 182 27.90 -8.04 -2.79
CA THR A 182 28.38 -6.93 -1.96
C THR A 182 28.31 -7.31 -0.49
N THR A 183 29.38 -7.08 0.26
CA THR A 183 29.38 -7.26 1.72
C THR A 183 28.82 -6.00 2.36
N LEU A 184 27.78 -6.12 3.15
CA LEU A 184 27.22 -5.03 3.93
C LEU A 184 28.22 -4.52 4.96
N SER A 185 28.21 -3.23 5.24
CA SER A 185 28.96 -2.70 6.39
C SER A 185 28.49 -3.36 7.70
N PRO A 186 29.32 -3.44 8.76
CA PRO A 186 28.91 -4.08 10.02
C PRO A 186 27.61 -3.54 10.62
N VAL A 187 27.37 -2.23 10.47
CA VAL A 187 26.14 -1.58 10.96
C VAL A 187 24.94 -1.95 10.08
N ALA A 188 25.09 -1.95 8.77
CA ALA A 188 24.02 -2.34 7.83
C ALA A 188 23.68 -3.83 8.00
N GLN A 189 24.69 -4.69 8.21
CA GLN A 189 24.47 -6.10 8.49
C GLN A 189 23.70 -6.32 9.79
N ALA A 190 24.04 -5.60 10.87
CA ALA A 190 23.32 -5.69 12.14
C ALA A 190 21.86 -5.23 11.99
N PHE A 191 21.61 -4.15 11.24
CA PHE A 191 20.26 -3.69 10.93
C PHE A 191 19.49 -4.73 10.11
N PHE A 192 20.10 -5.28 9.06
CA PHE A 192 19.46 -6.28 8.20
C PHE A 192 19.05 -7.52 9.02
N VAL A 193 19.95 -8.05 9.85
CA VAL A 193 19.66 -9.21 10.71
C VAL A 193 18.54 -8.91 11.68
N PHE A 194 18.55 -7.74 12.32
CA PHE A 194 17.48 -7.34 13.23
C PHE A 194 16.13 -7.19 12.49
N ALA A 195 16.10 -6.45 11.38
CA ALA A 195 14.86 -6.16 10.63
C ALA A 195 14.22 -7.42 10.05
N THR A 196 15.00 -8.47 9.79
CA THR A 196 14.51 -9.77 9.28
C THR A 196 14.23 -10.78 10.40
N SER A 197 14.48 -10.44 11.65
CA SER A 197 14.28 -11.31 12.81
C SER A 197 12.89 -11.15 13.44
N LYS A 198 12.52 -12.10 14.29
CA LYS A 198 11.30 -12.02 15.13
C LYS A 198 11.31 -10.83 16.10
N ASP A 199 12.49 -10.37 16.50
CA ASP A 199 12.63 -9.27 17.44
C ASP A 199 12.11 -7.94 16.86
N ALA A 200 12.08 -7.81 15.53
CA ALA A 200 11.52 -6.66 14.87
C ALA A 200 9.98 -6.70 14.74
N ALA A 201 9.34 -7.86 14.97
CA ALA A 201 7.91 -8.04 14.68
C ALA A 201 7.01 -7.03 15.40
N SER A 202 7.24 -6.79 16.70
CA SER A 202 6.45 -5.83 17.46
C SER A 202 6.62 -4.38 16.97
N LEU A 203 7.82 -4.02 16.51
CA LEU A 203 8.08 -2.69 15.95
C LEU A 203 7.39 -2.52 14.60
N ILE A 204 7.41 -3.56 13.76
CA ILE A 204 6.73 -3.59 12.46
C ILE A 204 5.22 -3.45 12.66
N GLN A 205 4.62 -4.21 13.61
CA GLN A 205 3.19 -4.09 13.94
C GLN A 205 2.84 -2.70 14.48
N ASN A 206 3.64 -2.16 15.39
CA ASN A 206 3.41 -0.81 15.91
C ASN A 206 3.55 0.28 14.82
N ALA A 207 4.33 0.02 13.79
CA ALA A 207 4.42 0.87 12.60
C ALA A 207 3.27 0.65 11.60
N GLY A 208 2.39 -0.31 11.87
CA GLY A 208 1.18 -0.56 11.11
C GLY A 208 1.33 -1.47 9.91
N ALA A 209 2.35 -2.29 9.89
CA ALA A 209 2.54 -3.31 8.87
C ALA A 209 2.46 -4.73 9.48
N VAL A 210 2.21 -5.72 8.64
CA VAL A 210 2.10 -7.12 9.04
C VAL A 210 3.46 -7.80 8.88
N PRO A 211 4.16 -8.20 9.98
CA PRO A 211 5.49 -8.79 9.89
C PRO A 211 5.44 -10.17 9.23
N THR A 212 6.44 -10.48 8.40
CA THR A 212 6.58 -11.78 7.75
C THR A 212 7.47 -12.75 8.54
N ALA A 213 8.31 -12.25 9.44
CA ALA A 213 9.12 -13.08 10.34
C ALA A 213 8.23 -13.78 11.37
N LYS A 214 8.29 -15.13 11.42
CA LYS A 214 7.53 -16.00 12.35
C LYS A 214 8.41 -16.53 13.46
#